data_e628315cc50ab86cc8c0b94e118c697b
#
_entry.id   e628315cc50ab86cc8c0b94e118c697b
#
_cell.length_a   1.000
_cell.length_b   1.000
_cell.length_c   1.000
_cell.angle_alpha   90.00
_cell.angle_beta   90.00
_cell.angle_gamma   90.00
#
_symmetry.space_group_name_H-M   'P 1'
#
loop_
_entity.id
_entity.type
_entity.pdbx_description
1 polymer ?
#
loop_
_entity_poly.entity_id
_entity_poly.type
_entity_poly.pdbx_seq_one_letter_code
_entity_poly.pdbx_strand_id
1 'polypeptide(L)'
;MNRASQSGESQSGEAVSQEAVSRESRPRRRRRSTRGLGWLLLVLGAAAGAWGKPLAERWLSERSREVAPALAQLPRLMHPVDLEALSDAITEMDVLRARRLAEEYQHGPLSVAESHRLGVERARLGLYVGDCDAAEAILATLPPEQEQVVGLLDLARRCAGAVAASRVVEDVPRGIWVRLQDADDEPLVPYLLDVAEQARDAVRVDLGVELPRPLRIDVVRDLFSLSAVSGLPLDAAETTGTVAVARWGRVTLLSPRASRHGYPWEDTLAHELVHLGLSRATRDFAPLWLQEGVAKRQEQRWRPPRPFDDSGEHDGVAERALATGRSVGVDNLGPSIAMLPSADAAAIAFSEVTSFINYWIAQNGRGAFRLMLADLKGLEDREPDAALRSITGYGLQAWIGRWQDYLRGLAPSAPAPEQQPEKPSSAALDMRGVRLGDLLFRGQHYVAAARRFEQLLTASPAAAALRFRAAEAELGAHHDELARERLGQLAQLEGPHAGWFALQGRFDAEAGRAEPAGEALRMATSLDPWSELVACDGQLRGMLGSDPWELPDPSAPARRKLCFMARSRPPVQ
;
A
#
# COMPACT_ATOMS: atom_id res chain seq x y z
N MET A 1 10.79 54.25 28.36
CA MET A 1 9.52 54.29 29.14
C MET A 1 8.72 53.05 28.73
N ASN A 2 8.76 52.12 29.59
CA ASN A 2 7.68 51.35 30.23
C ASN A 2 6.80 50.45 29.38
N ARG A 3 7.05 49.12 29.65
CA ARG A 3 6.07 48.08 30.07
C ARG A 3 5.18 47.51 28.96
N ALA A 4 4.92 46.24 28.86
CA ALA A 4 5.00 45.12 29.79
C ALA A 4 4.89 43.81 28.98
N SER A 5 5.55 42.79 29.47
CA SER A 5 5.34 41.38 29.30
C SER A 5 3.86 40.95 29.33
N GLN A 6 3.48 40.04 28.44
CA GLN A 6 2.53 38.96 28.76
C GLN A 6 2.90 37.70 28.01
N SER A 7 3.14 36.70 28.78
CA SER A 7 3.26 35.29 28.52
C SER A 7 2.00 34.75 27.82
N GLY A 8 2.14 34.11 26.69
CA GLY A 8 1.12 33.30 26.04
C GLY A 8 1.59 31.85 25.98
N GLU A 9 0.90 31.04 26.72
CA GLU A 9 1.10 29.59 26.83
C GLU A 9 1.04 28.92 25.48
N SER A 10 2.10 28.20 25.16
CA SER A 10 2.12 27.21 24.09
C SER A 10 1.30 26.01 24.55
N GLN A 11 0.10 25.85 24.02
CA GLN A 11 -0.57 24.56 24.08
C GLN A 11 0.14 23.62 23.08
N SER A 12 0.90 22.72 23.66
CA SER A 12 1.43 21.54 23.00
C SER A 12 0.26 20.69 22.53
N GLY A 13 0.05 20.64 21.22
CA GLY A 13 -0.81 19.63 20.60
C GLY A 13 -0.17 18.26 20.82
N GLU A 14 -0.81 17.43 21.60
CA GLU A 14 -0.46 16.03 21.77
C GLU A 14 -0.60 15.31 20.43
N ALA A 15 0.54 14.90 19.89
CA ALA A 15 0.59 13.92 18.83
C ALA A 15 0.03 12.62 19.39
N VAL A 16 -1.09 12.17 18.83
CA VAL A 16 -1.66 10.85 19.11
C VAL A 16 -0.65 9.82 18.59
N SER A 17 0.18 9.34 19.50
CA SER A 17 1.04 8.19 19.28
C SER A 17 0.19 7.01 18.87
N GLN A 18 0.56 6.32 17.79
CA GLN A 18 0.14 4.95 17.56
C GLN A 18 0.78 4.10 18.67
N GLU A 19 0.10 3.96 19.78
CA GLU A 19 0.48 2.95 20.76
C GLU A 19 0.27 1.58 20.13
N ALA A 20 1.39 0.92 19.86
CA ALA A 20 1.42 -0.53 19.93
C ALA A 20 0.86 -0.87 21.32
N VAL A 21 -0.29 -1.50 21.37
CA VAL A 21 -0.95 -1.92 22.60
C VAL A 21 0.05 -2.78 23.37
N SER A 22 0.76 -2.18 24.32
CA SER A 22 1.59 -2.89 25.28
C SER A 22 0.68 -3.75 26.14
N ARG A 23 0.69 -5.02 25.88
CA ARG A 23 0.01 -6.00 26.72
C ARG A 23 0.72 -6.04 28.07
N GLU A 24 0.02 -5.62 29.11
CA GLU A 24 0.42 -5.86 30.49
C GLU A 24 0.72 -7.36 30.73
N SER A 25 1.87 -7.61 31.32
CA SER A 25 2.33 -8.93 31.74
C SER A 25 1.36 -9.55 32.73
N ARG A 26 0.61 -10.56 32.31
CA ARG A 26 -0.22 -11.40 33.19
C ARG A 26 0.57 -12.58 33.73
N PRO A 27 0.32 -12.98 34.99
CA PRO A 27 1.08 -14.05 35.64
C PRO A 27 0.80 -15.43 35.02
N ARG A 28 1.84 -16.23 34.88
CA ARG A 28 1.85 -17.59 34.36
C ARG A 28 0.85 -18.49 35.10
N ARG A 29 -0.19 -18.95 34.42
CA ARG A 29 -1.00 -20.06 34.87
C ARG A 29 -0.27 -21.39 34.53
N ARG A 30 0.15 -22.12 35.56
CA ARG A 30 0.65 -23.50 35.46
C ARG A 30 -0.39 -24.38 34.76
N ARG A 31 -0.05 -24.93 33.59
CA ARG A 31 -0.80 -26.03 32.96
C ARG A 31 -0.74 -27.26 33.87
N ARG A 32 -1.88 -27.67 34.39
CA ARG A 32 -2.05 -29.00 34.98
C ARG A 32 -2.15 -30.02 33.84
N SER A 33 -1.22 -30.97 33.82
CA SER A 33 -1.15 -32.10 32.92
C SER A 33 -2.38 -33.02 33.12
N THR A 34 -3.23 -33.10 32.10
CA THR A 34 -4.31 -34.13 32.03
C THR A 34 -3.77 -35.40 31.40
N ARG A 35 -2.83 -36.06 32.09
CA ARG A 35 -2.36 -37.39 31.73
C ARG A 35 -3.12 -38.47 32.48
N GLY A 36 -4.44 -38.48 32.47
CA GLY A 36 -5.24 -39.43 33.25
C GLY A 36 -6.38 -40.11 32.52
N LEU A 37 -6.81 -39.60 31.36
CA LEU A 37 -8.02 -40.11 30.71
C LEU A 37 -7.77 -41.05 29.51
N GLY A 38 -6.52 -41.20 29.07
CA GLY A 38 -6.18 -42.04 27.91
C GLY A 38 -6.12 -43.56 28.22
N TRP A 39 -6.02 -43.96 29.48
CA TRP A 39 -5.85 -45.36 29.85
C TRP A 39 -7.15 -46.12 30.13
N LEU A 40 -8.27 -45.43 30.33
CA LEU A 40 -9.55 -46.08 30.58
C LEU A 40 -10.27 -46.59 29.32
N LEU A 41 -9.92 -46.09 28.16
CA LEU A 41 -10.51 -46.49 26.86
C LEU A 41 -9.77 -47.66 26.19
N LEU A 42 -8.55 -47.97 26.62
CA LEU A 42 -7.76 -49.09 26.06
C LEU A 42 -8.00 -50.45 26.79
N VAL A 43 -8.55 -50.44 27.98
CA VAL A 43 -8.83 -51.67 28.74
C VAL A 43 -10.21 -52.28 28.38
N LEU A 44 -11.13 -51.49 27.82
CA LEU A 44 -12.45 -51.98 27.37
C LEU A 44 -12.46 -52.56 25.94
N GLY A 45 -11.38 -52.40 25.20
CA GLY A 45 -11.23 -52.91 23.82
C GLY A 45 -10.69 -54.34 23.70
N ALA A 46 -10.11 -54.94 24.77
CA ALA A 46 -9.42 -56.24 24.73
C ALA A 46 -10.28 -57.44 25.18
N ALA A 47 -11.50 -57.25 25.66
CA ALA A 47 -12.33 -58.32 26.17
C ALA A 47 -13.48 -58.80 25.24
N ALA A 48 -13.58 -58.27 24.00
CA ALA A 48 -14.66 -58.60 23.06
C ALA A 48 -14.20 -59.41 21.84
N GLY A 49 -13.12 -60.10 21.93
CA GLY A 49 -12.67 -60.98 20.83
C GLY A 49 -12.99 -62.42 21.09
N ALA A 50 -14.19 -62.91 20.92
CA ALA A 50 -14.54 -64.28 20.56
C ALA A 50 -15.99 -64.69 20.85
N TRP A 51 -17.05 -64.03 20.60
CA TRP A 51 -18.41 -64.61 20.53
C TRP A 51 -19.45 -63.51 20.14
N GLY A 52 -19.84 -63.53 18.89
CA GLY A 52 -21.15 -62.98 18.53
C GLY A 52 -21.22 -61.61 17.82
N LYS A 53 -20.67 -61.47 16.63
CA LYS A 53 -20.92 -60.29 15.74
C LYS A 53 -22.40 -59.88 15.57
N PRO A 54 -23.38 -60.80 15.49
CA PRO A 54 -24.76 -60.36 15.26
C PRO A 54 -25.46 -59.79 16.51
N LEU A 55 -25.02 -60.08 17.70
CA LEU A 55 -25.60 -59.52 18.94
C LEU A 55 -25.04 -58.13 19.28
N ALA A 56 -23.79 -57.89 18.97
CA ALA A 56 -23.16 -56.57 19.14
C ALA A 56 -23.73 -55.53 18.16
N GLU A 57 -24.01 -55.92 16.91
CA GLU A 57 -24.59 -55.00 15.91
C GLU A 57 -26.05 -54.67 16.25
N ARG A 58 -26.84 -55.60 16.77
CA ARG A 58 -28.21 -55.34 17.22
C ARG A 58 -28.23 -54.47 18.48
N TRP A 59 -27.36 -54.70 19.43
CA TRP A 59 -27.24 -53.92 20.66
C TRP A 59 -26.72 -52.49 20.38
N LEU A 60 -25.79 -52.33 19.44
CA LEU A 60 -25.29 -51.02 18.98
C LEU A 60 -26.36 -50.28 18.18
N SER A 61 -27.19 -50.95 17.39
CA SER A 61 -28.25 -50.28 16.60
C SER A 61 -29.46 -49.87 17.45
N GLU A 62 -29.78 -50.60 18.50
CA GLU A 62 -30.84 -50.23 19.45
C GLU A 62 -30.41 -49.09 20.39
N ARG A 63 -29.19 -49.14 20.91
CA ARG A 63 -28.65 -48.03 21.73
C ARG A 63 -28.29 -46.78 20.96
N SER A 64 -27.90 -46.87 19.70
CA SER A 64 -27.66 -45.68 18.89
C SER A 64 -28.95 -44.89 18.62
N ARG A 65 -30.14 -45.54 18.66
CA ARG A 65 -31.43 -44.82 18.55
C ARG A 65 -31.85 -44.14 19.87
N GLU A 66 -31.42 -44.62 21.01
CA GLU A 66 -31.71 -44.01 22.32
C GLU A 66 -30.64 -42.99 22.74
N VAL A 67 -29.39 -43.16 22.30
CA VAL A 67 -28.27 -42.28 22.65
C VAL A 67 -28.16 -41.07 21.71
N ALA A 68 -28.65 -41.17 20.47
CA ALA A 68 -28.63 -40.05 19.53
C ALA A 68 -29.38 -38.80 20.05
N PRO A 69 -30.60 -38.90 20.63
CA PRO A 69 -31.25 -37.72 21.23
C PRO A 69 -30.60 -37.28 22.56
N ALA A 70 -29.96 -38.17 23.32
CA ALA A 70 -29.27 -37.80 24.53
C ALA A 70 -27.91 -37.15 24.28
N LEU A 71 -27.21 -37.53 23.19
CA LEU A 71 -25.99 -36.83 22.72
C LEU A 71 -26.30 -35.47 22.10
N ALA A 72 -27.50 -35.30 21.52
CA ALA A 72 -27.97 -34.00 21.05
C ALA A 72 -28.36 -33.05 22.19
N GLN A 73 -28.56 -33.58 23.44
CA GLN A 73 -28.86 -32.82 24.64
C GLN A 73 -27.66 -32.68 25.59
N LEU A 74 -26.51 -33.30 25.27
CA LEU A 74 -25.28 -32.91 25.96
C LEU A 74 -25.07 -31.43 25.70
N PRO A 75 -24.91 -30.59 26.74
CA PRO A 75 -24.45 -29.23 26.53
C PRO A 75 -23.19 -29.38 25.68
N ARG A 76 -23.20 -28.79 24.47
CA ARG A 76 -21.99 -28.68 23.67
C ARG A 76 -20.94 -28.23 24.64
N LEU A 77 -19.89 -29.03 24.84
CA LEU A 77 -18.73 -28.59 25.61
C LEU A 77 -18.32 -27.26 25.00
N MET A 78 -18.82 -26.20 25.64
CA MET A 78 -18.63 -24.85 25.12
C MET A 78 -17.15 -24.59 25.24
N HIS A 79 -16.48 -24.59 24.11
CA HIS A 79 -15.12 -24.11 24.09
C HIS A 79 -15.15 -22.68 24.66
N PRO A 80 -14.25 -22.38 25.62
CA PRO A 80 -14.17 -21.00 26.11
C PRO A 80 -14.00 -20.09 24.92
N VAL A 81 -14.75 -18.99 24.89
CA VAL A 81 -14.68 -18.00 23.82
C VAL A 81 -13.24 -17.49 23.73
N ASP A 82 -12.59 -17.78 22.63
CA ASP A 82 -11.22 -17.36 22.36
C ASP A 82 -11.22 -16.15 21.42
N LEU A 83 -11.45 -14.96 22.01
CA LEU A 83 -11.44 -13.70 21.24
C LEU A 83 -10.05 -13.37 20.67
N GLU A 84 -8.99 -14.01 21.16
CA GLU A 84 -7.66 -13.86 20.58
C GLU A 84 -7.57 -14.60 19.24
N ALA A 85 -8.14 -15.81 19.15
CA ALA A 85 -8.23 -16.54 17.90
C ALA A 85 -9.05 -15.80 16.82
N LEU A 86 -10.08 -15.04 17.22
CA LEU A 86 -10.83 -14.17 16.31
C LEU A 86 -9.99 -12.98 15.86
N SER A 87 -9.33 -12.29 16.79
CA SER A 87 -8.43 -11.17 16.46
C SER A 87 -7.30 -11.61 15.53
N ASP A 88 -6.69 -12.78 15.79
CA ASP A 88 -5.67 -13.37 14.94
C ASP A 88 -6.18 -13.67 13.53
N ALA A 89 -7.39 -14.26 13.42
CA ALA A 89 -7.99 -14.56 12.11
C ALA A 89 -8.27 -13.28 11.29
N ILE A 90 -8.66 -12.19 11.96
CA ILE A 90 -8.87 -10.87 11.31
C ILE A 90 -7.53 -10.32 10.82
N THR A 91 -6.50 -10.31 11.67
CA THR A 91 -5.17 -9.78 11.33
C THR A 91 -4.50 -10.63 10.22
N GLU A 92 -4.72 -11.93 10.22
CA GLU A 92 -4.27 -12.84 9.14
C GLU A 92 -5.14 -12.70 7.86
N MET A 93 -6.17 -11.85 7.88
CA MET A 93 -7.11 -11.67 6.76
C MET A 93 -7.82 -12.99 6.36
N ASP A 94 -7.93 -13.94 7.27
CA ASP A 94 -8.73 -15.15 7.09
C ASP A 94 -10.20 -14.84 7.39
N VAL A 95 -10.84 -14.14 6.46
CA VAL A 95 -12.21 -13.64 6.61
C VAL A 95 -13.20 -14.77 6.85
N LEU A 96 -12.99 -15.95 6.25
CA LEU A 96 -13.91 -17.09 6.42
C LEU A 96 -13.81 -17.64 7.84
N ARG A 97 -12.60 -17.78 8.37
CA ARG A 97 -12.37 -18.20 9.76
C ARG A 97 -12.90 -17.16 10.75
N ALA A 98 -12.59 -15.88 10.50
CA ALA A 98 -13.05 -14.78 11.35
C ALA A 98 -14.58 -14.70 11.43
N ARG A 99 -15.29 -14.84 10.30
CA ARG A 99 -16.76 -14.86 10.28
C ARG A 99 -17.33 -16.03 11.07
N ARG A 100 -16.80 -17.24 10.86
CA ARG A 100 -17.24 -18.42 11.63
C ARG A 100 -17.06 -18.25 13.13
N LEU A 101 -15.87 -17.77 13.56
CA LEU A 101 -15.59 -17.53 14.97
C LEU A 101 -16.50 -16.43 15.55
N ALA A 102 -16.71 -15.34 14.83
CA ALA A 102 -17.59 -14.26 15.26
C ALA A 102 -19.05 -14.72 15.42
N GLU A 103 -19.54 -15.56 14.51
CA GLU A 103 -20.88 -16.14 14.58
C GLU A 103 -21.00 -17.16 15.71
N GLU A 104 -20.04 -18.06 15.86
CA GLU A 104 -20.00 -19.03 16.96
C GLU A 104 -20.01 -18.35 18.32
N TYR A 105 -19.17 -17.34 18.50
CA TYR A 105 -19.03 -16.63 19.77
C TYR A 105 -20.25 -15.77 20.11
N GLN A 106 -20.97 -15.25 19.13
CA GLN A 106 -22.20 -14.49 19.37
C GLN A 106 -23.28 -15.32 20.07
N HIS A 107 -23.30 -16.64 19.90
CA HIS A 107 -24.26 -17.55 20.50
C HIS A 107 -23.75 -18.18 21.81
N GLY A 108 -22.52 -17.87 22.23
CA GLY A 108 -21.92 -18.35 23.46
C GLY A 108 -22.32 -17.55 24.71
N PRO A 109 -22.13 -18.10 25.94
CA PRO A 109 -22.27 -17.33 27.15
C PRO A 109 -21.08 -16.36 27.27
N LEU A 110 -21.34 -15.08 27.11
CA LEU A 110 -20.37 -14.01 27.23
C LEU A 110 -20.64 -13.18 28.48
N SER A 111 -19.58 -12.81 29.17
CA SER A 111 -19.64 -11.69 30.11
C SER A 111 -19.87 -10.37 29.35
N VAL A 112 -20.28 -9.33 30.04
CA VAL A 112 -20.45 -8.00 29.44
C VAL A 112 -19.16 -7.51 28.77
N ALA A 113 -18.00 -7.71 29.41
CA ALA A 113 -16.70 -7.33 28.85
C ALA A 113 -16.35 -8.11 27.59
N GLU A 114 -16.59 -9.42 27.56
CA GLU A 114 -16.37 -10.27 26.37
C GLU A 114 -17.34 -9.89 25.25
N SER A 115 -18.60 -9.56 25.55
CA SER A 115 -19.57 -9.10 24.57
C SER A 115 -19.13 -7.78 23.92
N HIS A 116 -18.63 -6.83 24.71
CA HIS A 116 -18.08 -5.57 24.17
C HIS A 116 -16.85 -5.83 23.30
N ARG A 117 -15.91 -6.68 23.76
CA ARG A 117 -14.71 -7.05 22.98
C ARG A 117 -15.09 -7.76 21.68
N LEU A 118 -16.06 -8.68 21.71
CA LEU A 118 -16.58 -9.31 20.50
C LEU A 118 -17.18 -8.28 19.54
N GLY A 119 -17.91 -7.29 20.06
CA GLY A 119 -18.44 -6.17 19.28
C GLY A 119 -17.33 -5.39 18.55
N VAL A 120 -16.24 -5.07 19.25
CA VAL A 120 -15.07 -4.40 18.67
C VAL A 120 -14.43 -5.25 17.56
N GLU A 121 -14.21 -6.56 17.81
CA GLU A 121 -13.62 -7.45 16.81
C GLU A 121 -14.54 -7.62 15.58
N ARG A 122 -15.85 -7.69 15.76
CA ARG A 122 -16.81 -7.72 14.64
C ARG A 122 -16.78 -6.44 13.82
N ALA A 123 -16.67 -5.29 14.47
CA ALA A 123 -16.53 -4.01 13.77
C ALA A 123 -15.19 -3.94 13.03
N ARG A 124 -14.09 -4.41 13.61
CA ARG A 124 -12.79 -4.56 12.92
C ARG A 124 -12.94 -5.45 11.68
N LEU A 125 -13.60 -6.59 11.81
CA LEU A 125 -13.89 -7.46 10.67
C LEU A 125 -14.68 -6.72 9.57
N GLY A 126 -15.68 -5.91 9.95
CA GLY A 126 -16.40 -5.03 9.02
C GLY A 126 -15.44 -4.11 8.25
N LEU A 127 -14.53 -3.42 8.95
CA LEU A 127 -13.50 -2.59 8.31
C LEU A 127 -12.60 -3.39 7.37
N TYR A 128 -12.17 -4.59 7.76
CA TYR A 128 -11.30 -5.46 6.93
C TYR A 128 -11.98 -5.95 5.65
N VAL A 129 -13.30 -6.14 5.67
CA VAL A 129 -14.04 -6.53 4.46
C VAL A 129 -14.56 -5.33 3.66
N GLY A 130 -14.32 -4.11 4.13
CA GLY A 130 -14.75 -2.88 3.48
C GLY A 130 -16.21 -2.50 3.76
N ASP A 131 -16.86 -3.14 4.73
CA ASP A 131 -18.23 -2.84 5.16
C ASP A 131 -18.22 -1.82 6.33
N CYS A 132 -18.01 -0.55 5.96
CA CYS A 132 -17.88 0.53 6.92
C CYS A 132 -19.20 0.83 7.62
N ASP A 133 -20.34 0.67 6.93
CA ASP A 133 -21.68 0.87 7.50
C ASP A 133 -21.97 -0.16 8.61
N ALA A 134 -21.66 -1.45 8.36
CA ALA A 134 -21.81 -2.48 9.38
C ALA A 134 -20.88 -2.23 10.59
N ALA A 135 -19.64 -1.78 10.34
CA ALA A 135 -18.72 -1.44 11.41
C ALA A 135 -19.24 -0.26 12.26
N GLU A 136 -19.73 0.80 11.62
CA GLU A 136 -20.36 1.94 12.31
C GLU A 136 -21.55 1.50 13.15
N ALA A 137 -22.47 0.74 12.56
CA ALA A 137 -23.68 0.27 13.24
C ALA A 137 -23.36 -0.53 14.50
N ILE A 138 -22.33 -1.39 14.47
CA ILE A 138 -21.90 -2.17 15.63
C ILE A 138 -21.28 -1.25 16.69
N LEU A 139 -20.32 -0.40 16.30
CA LEU A 139 -19.59 0.47 17.23
C LEU A 139 -20.51 1.49 17.92
N ALA A 140 -21.54 1.97 17.22
CA ALA A 140 -22.52 2.89 17.80
C ALA A 140 -23.34 2.29 18.95
N THR A 141 -23.36 0.96 19.08
CA THR A 141 -24.04 0.26 20.20
C THR A 141 -23.13 0.00 21.40
N LEU A 142 -21.82 0.22 21.26
CA LEU A 142 -20.85 -0.04 22.31
C LEU A 142 -20.67 1.18 23.23
N PRO A 143 -20.28 0.96 24.49
CA PRO A 143 -20.02 2.05 25.43
C PRO A 143 -18.93 2.99 24.90
N PRO A 144 -19.16 4.31 24.89
CA PRO A 144 -18.24 5.31 24.36
C PRO A 144 -17.06 5.64 25.29
N GLU A 145 -16.99 5.05 26.49
CA GLU A 145 -15.94 5.35 27.47
C GLU A 145 -14.59 4.69 27.11
N GLN A 146 -14.58 3.81 26.11
CA GLN A 146 -13.37 3.17 25.63
C GLN A 146 -12.79 3.99 24.45
N GLU A 147 -11.61 4.54 24.61
CA GLU A 147 -10.91 5.34 23.60
C GLU A 147 -10.80 4.61 22.24
N GLN A 148 -10.53 3.31 22.28
CA GLN A 148 -10.50 2.45 21.09
C GLN A 148 -11.85 2.44 20.33
N VAL A 149 -12.98 2.41 21.04
CA VAL A 149 -14.32 2.43 20.42
C VAL A 149 -14.56 3.77 19.74
N VAL A 150 -14.19 4.87 20.39
CA VAL A 150 -14.35 6.23 19.83
C VAL A 150 -13.55 6.39 18.54
N GLY A 151 -12.27 5.99 18.54
CA GLY A 151 -11.41 6.09 17.37
C GLY A 151 -11.88 5.22 16.19
N LEU A 152 -12.30 3.99 16.46
CA LEU A 152 -12.84 3.10 15.41
C LEU A 152 -14.20 3.58 14.90
N LEU A 153 -15.06 4.13 15.74
CA LEU A 153 -16.36 4.68 15.34
C LEU A 153 -16.19 5.91 14.43
N ASP A 154 -15.29 6.81 14.78
CA ASP A 154 -14.97 7.95 13.93
C ASP A 154 -14.44 7.51 12.56
N LEU A 155 -13.52 6.55 12.53
CA LEU A 155 -13.02 5.96 11.29
C LEU A 155 -14.16 5.32 10.47
N ALA A 156 -15.00 4.48 11.10
CA ALA A 156 -16.10 3.80 10.42
C ALA A 156 -17.08 4.80 9.80
N ARG A 157 -17.43 5.89 10.51
CA ARG A 157 -18.29 6.97 9.98
C ARG A 157 -17.69 7.70 8.80
N ARG A 158 -16.42 8.08 8.91
CA ARG A 158 -15.71 8.74 7.79
C ARG A 158 -15.62 7.83 6.58
N CYS A 159 -15.29 6.56 6.79
CA CYS A 159 -15.24 5.55 5.74
C CYS A 159 -16.62 5.36 5.09
N ALA A 160 -17.69 5.14 5.87
CA ALA A 160 -19.05 4.97 5.38
C ALA A 160 -19.49 6.17 4.51
N GLY A 161 -19.25 7.40 5.00
CA GLY A 161 -19.53 8.62 4.23
C GLY A 161 -18.75 8.71 2.93
N ALA A 162 -17.46 8.34 2.94
CA ALA A 162 -16.61 8.40 1.75
C ALA A 162 -17.01 7.38 0.68
N VAL A 163 -17.54 6.21 1.09
CA VAL A 163 -17.84 5.11 0.16
C VAL A 163 -19.32 4.96 -0.18
N ALA A 164 -20.21 5.80 0.36
CA ALA A 164 -21.68 5.66 0.24
C ALA A 164 -22.20 5.56 -1.20
N ALA A 165 -21.55 6.24 -2.16
CA ALA A 165 -21.93 6.21 -3.57
C ALA A 165 -20.93 5.41 -4.45
N SER A 166 -20.07 4.63 -3.83
CA SER A 166 -19.04 3.89 -4.55
C SER A 166 -19.60 2.75 -5.38
N ARG A 167 -18.93 2.44 -6.49
CA ARG A 167 -19.20 1.27 -7.31
C ARG A 167 -18.20 0.16 -6.98
N VAL A 168 -18.71 -1.07 -6.86
CA VAL A 168 -17.88 -2.26 -6.67
C VAL A 168 -17.80 -3.05 -7.98
N VAL A 169 -16.59 -3.48 -8.31
CA VAL A 169 -16.29 -4.44 -9.38
C VAL A 169 -15.59 -5.63 -8.76
N GLU A 170 -16.14 -6.82 -8.98
CA GLU A 170 -15.59 -8.06 -8.44
C GLU A 170 -15.18 -9.00 -9.57
N ASP A 171 -13.90 -9.35 -9.62
CA ASP A 171 -13.39 -10.42 -10.49
C ASP A 171 -13.23 -11.69 -9.65
N VAL A 172 -14.29 -12.51 -9.65
CA VAL A 172 -14.35 -13.75 -8.87
C VAL A 172 -13.26 -14.76 -9.28
N PRO A 173 -12.99 -14.99 -10.59
CA PRO A 173 -11.92 -15.88 -11.03
C PRO A 173 -10.56 -15.50 -10.50
N ARG A 174 -10.19 -14.23 -10.57
CA ARG A 174 -8.92 -13.72 -10.03
C ARG A 174 -8.96 -13.57 -8.50
N GLY A 175 -10.15 -13.52 -7.90
CA GLY A 175 -10.33 -13.25 -6.48
C GLY A 175 -9.85 -11.85 -6.11
N ILE A 176 -10.27 -10.85 -6.90
CA ILE A 176 -9.94 -9.43 -6.69
C ILE A 176 -11.24 -8.64 -6.62
N TRP A 177 -11.32 -7.75 -5.64
CA TRP A 177 -12.43 -6.86 -5.39
C TRP A 177 -11.94 -5.42 -5.44
N VAL A 178 -12.53 -4.61 -6.30
CA VAL A 178 -12.18 -3.20 -6.49
C VAL A 178 -13.39 -2.35 -6.18
N ARG A 179 -13.23 -1.35 -5.33
CA ARG A 179 -14.23 -0.33 -5.07
C ARG A 179 -13.77 1.01 -5.61
N LEU A 180 -14.56 1.59 -6.48
CA LEU A 180 -14.32 2.88 -7.09
C LEU A 180 -15.20 3.92 -6.39
N GLN A 181 -14.61 4.91 -5.76
CA GLN A 181 -15.36 6.03 -5.20
C GLN A 181 -15.96 6.92 -6.31
N ASP A 182 -15.26 7.02 -7.43
CA ASP A 182 -15.71 7.75 -8.60
C ASP A 182 -15.89 6.79 -9.79
N ALA A 183 -17.06 6.82 -10.41
CA ALA A 183 -17.35 5.99 -11.58
C ALA A 183 -16.44 6.30 -12.78
N ASP A 184 -15.86 7.49 -12.82
CA ASP A 184 -14.91 7.88 -13.84
C ASP A 184 -13.57 7.13 -13.77
N ASP A 185 -13.31 6.40 -12.67
CA ASP A 185 -12.16 5.51 -12.54
C ASP A 185 -12.38 4.11 -13.13
N GLU A 186 -13.57 3.81 -13.67
CA GLU A 186 -13.86 2.51 -14.29
C GLU A 186 -12.83 2.07 -15.36
N PRO A 187 -12.28 2.96 -16.21
CA PRO A 187 -11.25 2.58 -17.16
C PRO A 187 -9.95 2.06 -16.54
N LEU A 188 -9.71 2.32 -15.25
CA LEU A 188 -8.52 1.83 -14.53
C LEU A 188 -8.66 0.35 -14.13
N VAL A 189 -9.88 -0.16 -14.04
CA VAL A 189 -10.15 -1.51 -13.49
C VAL A 189 -9.38 -2.63 -14.19
N PRO A 190 -9.34 -2.75 -15.53
CA PRO A 190 -8.57 -3.81 -16.17
C PRO A 190 -7.09 -3.82 -15.78
N TYR A 191 -6.49 -2.64 -15.71
CA TYR A 191 -5.08 -2.48 -15.30
C TYR A 191 -4.87 -2.85 -13.83
N LEU A 192 -5.77 -2.41 -12.94
CA LEU A 192 -5.72 -2.77 -11.53
C LEU A 192 -5.77 -4.28 -11.30
N LEU A 193 -6.64 -4.97 -12.06
CA LEU A 193 -6.77 -6.43 -11.98
C LEU A 193 -5.49 -7.12 -12.41
N ASP A 194 -4.88 -6.68 -13.52
CA ASP A 194 -3.66 -7.27 -14.07
C ASP A 194 -2.45 -7.02 -13.15
N VAL A 195 -2.27 -5.78 -12.67
CA VAL A 195 -1.20 -5.45 -11.72
C VAL A 195 -1.36 -6.22 -10.42
N ALA A 196 -2.57 -6.24 -9.85
CA ALA A 196 -2.83 -6.93 -8.59
C ALA A 196 -2.57 -8.43 -8.67
N GLU A 197 -2.89 -9.07 -9.81
CA GLU A 197 -2.61 -10.48 -10.04
C GLU A 197 -1.11 -10.75 -10.15
N GLN A 198 -0.39 -9.99 -10.99
CA GLN A 198 1.05 -10.14 -11.18
C GLN A 198 1.84 -9.84 -9.90
N ALA A 199 1.49 -8.75 -9.20
CA ALA A 199 2.13 -8.39 -7.94
C ALA A 199 1.87 -9.45 -6.85
N ARG A 200 0.65 -9.99 -6.76
CA ARG A 200 0.32 -11.10 -5.87
C ARG A 200 1.19 -12.33 -6.13
N ASP A 201 1.39 -12.68 -7.42
CA ASP A 201 2.24 -13.80 -7.79
C ASP A 201 3.71 -13.54 -7.45
N ALA A 202 4.20 -12.32 -7.66
CA ALA A 202 5.55 -11.93 -7.26
C ALA A 202 5.76 -12.02 -5.73
N VAL A 203 4.81 -11.55 -4.93
CA VAL A 203 4.82 -11.69 -3.46
C VAL A 203 4.85 -13.17 -3.05
N ARG A 204 4.00 -14.01 -3.66
CA ARG A 204 3.99 -15.45 -3.39
C ARG A 204 5.32 -16.11 -3.73
N VAL A 205 5.92 -15.78 -4.87
CA VAL A 205 7.19 -16.38 -5.32
C VAL A 205 8.35 -15.93 -4.43
N ASP A 206 8.46 -14.63 -4.14
CA ASP A 206 9.59 -14.08 -3.41
C ASP A 206 9.46 -14.24 -1.89
N LEU A 207 8.30 -13.95 -1.33
CA LEU A 207 8.07 -14.00 0.12
C LEU A 207 7.51 -15.34 0.60
N GLY A 208 6.93 -16.14 -0.29
CA GLY A 208 6.25 -17.39 0.07
C GLY A 208 4.95 -17.15 0.83
N VAL A 209 4.33 -16.01 0.65
CA VAL A 209 3.11 -15.60 1.35
C VAL A 209 1.95 -15.51 0.37
N GLU A 210 0.83 -16.13 0.73
CA GLU A 210 -0.41 -16.01 -0.02
C GLU A 210 -1.19 -14.77 0.48
N LEU A 211 -1.52 -13.86 -0.43
CA LEU A 211 -2.39 -12.73 -0.12
C LEU A 211 -3.85 -13.18 0.06
N PRO A 212 -4.68 -12.37 0.75
CA PRO A 212 -6.08 -12.72 0.97
C PRO A 212 -6.86 -12.84 -0.35
N ARG A 213 -7.94 -13.64 -0.33
CA ARG A 213 -8.94 -13.70 -1.40
C ARG A 213 -10.33 -13.45 -0.83
N PRO A 214 -11.09 -12.48 -1.37
CA PRO A 214 -10.66 -11.54 -2.42
C PRO A 214 -9.62 -10.54 -1.89
N LEU A 215 -8.68 -10.18 -2.77
CA LEU A 215 -7.78 -9.06 -2.56
C LEU A 215 -8.60 -7.76 -2.74
N ARG A 216 -8.55 -6.86 -1.78
CA ARG A 216 -9.40 -5.66 -1.76
C ARG A 216 -8.61 -4.40 -2.06
N ILE A 217 -9.11 -3.62 -3.01
CA ILE A 217 -8.51 -2.36 -3.45
C ILE A 217 -9.60 -1.29 -3.49
N ASP A 218 -9.43 -0.22 -2.74
CA ASP A 218 -10.25 0.98 -2.80
C ASP A 218 -9.53 2.02 -3.66
N VAL A 219 -10.16 2.53 -4.71
CA VAL A 219 -9.68 3.68 -5.48
C VAL A 219 -10.46 4.91 -5.05
N VAL A 220 -9.76 5.90 -4.52
CA VAL A 220 -10.36 7.12 -3.97
C VAL A 220 -9.93 8.34 -4.78
N ARG A 221 -10.79 9.34 -4.85
CA ARG A 221 -10.64 10.49 -5.75
C ARG A 221 -9.71 11.59 -5.22
N ASP A 222 -9.49 11.65 -3.88
CA ASP A 222 -8.74 12.73 -3.23
C ASP A 222 -8.13 12.29 -1.89
N LEU A 223 -7.24 13.11 -1.33
CA LEU A 223 -6.56 12.84 -0.08
C LEU A 223 -7.52 12.83 1.14
N PHE A 224 -8.62 13.58 1.10
CA PHE A 224 -9.63 13.54 2.16
C PHE A 224 -10.28 12.15 2.23
N SER A 225 -10.59 11.60 1.07
CA SER A 225 -11.15 10.25 0.96
C SER A 225 -10.14 9.18 1.32
N LEU A 226 -8.86 9.36 0.95
CA LEU A 226 -7.76 8.49 1.38
C LEU A 226 -7.68 8.45 2.91
N SER A 227 -7.66 9.62 3.55
CA SER A 227 -7.68 9.75 5.00
C SER A 227 -8.93 9.13 5.64
N ALA A 228 -10.10 9.40 5.09
CA ALA A 228 -11.37 8.91 5.60
C ALA A 228 -11.48 7.37 5.59
N VAL A 229 -10.98 6.74 4.52
CA VAL A 229 -11.07 5.27 4.32
C VAL A 229 -9.95 4.53 5.05
N SER A 230 -8.72 5.07 5.03
CA SER A 230 -7.55 4.40 5.63
C SER A 230 -7.36 4.71 7.11
N GLY A 231 -7.84 5.87 7.58
CA GLY A 231 -7.56 6.41 8.90
C GLY A 231 -6.18 7.07 9.03
N LEU A 232 -5.48 7.31 7.91
CA LEU A 232 -4.25 8.11 7.90
C LEU A 232 -4.64 9.58 8.16
N PRO A 233 -4.00 10.31 9.09
CA PRO A 233 -4.23 11.74 9.26
C PRO A 233 -3.99 12.52 7.95
N LEU A 234 -4.87 13.47 7.64
CA LEU A 234 -4.80 14.22 6.39
C LEU A 234 -3.51 15.02 6.26
N ASP A 235 -3.10 15.69 7.33
CA ASP A 235 -1.86 16.46 7.39
C ASP A 235 -0.62 15.58 7.18
N ALA A 236 -0.65 14.33 7.65
CA ALA A 236 0.40 13.36 7.37
C ALA A 236 0.41 13.01 5.87
N ALA A 237 -0.74 12.73 5.26
CA ALA A 237 -0.83 12.41 3.83
C ALA A 237 -0.35 13.58 2.96
N GLU A 238 -0.73 14.82 3.28
CA GLU A 238 -0.31 16.03 2.56
C GLU A 238 1.20 16.29 2.70
N THR A 239 1.74 16.15 3.90
CA THR A 239 3.16 16.44 4.18
C THR A 239 4.09 15.43 3.51
N THR A 240 3.65 14.17 3.42
CA THR A 240 4.48 13.07 2.93
C THR A 240 4.24 12.73 1.47
N GLY A 241 3.20 13.30 0.85
CA GLY A 241 2.79 12.93 -0.49
C GLY A 241 2.29 11.48 -0.60
N THR A 242 1.74 10.91 0.48
CA THR A 242 1.23 9.55 0.49
C THR A 242 0.05 9.41 -0.47
N VAL A 243 0.18 8.51 -1.44
CA VAL A 243 -0.82 8.25 -2.49
C VAL A 243 -1.51 6.89 -2.33
N ALA A 244 -1.06 6.05 -1.43
CA ALA A 244 -1.68 4.77 -1.11
C ALA A 244 -1.39 4.35 0.33
N VAL A 245 -2.22 3.46 0.87
CA VAL A 245 -2.07 2.91 2.22
C VAL A 245 -2.63 1.49 2.27
N ALA A 246 -1.81 0.55 2.73
CA ALA A 246 -2.24 -0.81 3.07
C ALA A 246 -2.67 -0.87 4.53
N ARG A 247 -3.97 -0.87 4.78
CA ARG A 247 -4.52 -0.94 6.14
C ARG A 247 -5.88 -1.61 6.14
N TRP A 248 -6.27 -2.19 7.26
CA TRP A 248 -7.57 -2.86 7.40
C TRP A 248 -7.77 -3.98 6.38
N GLY A 249 -6.70 -4.74 6.07
CA GLY A 249 -6.75 -5.87 5.14
C GLY A 249 -7.03 -5.51 3.68
N ARG A 250 -6.84 -4.24 3.30
CA ARG A 250 -7.04 -3.72 1.94
C ARG A 250 -6.04 -2.63 1.61
N VAL A 251 -5.90 -2.36 0.32
CA VAL A 251 -5.15 -1.20 -0.19
C VAL A 251 -6.13 -0.09 -0.50
N THR A 252 -5.88 1.11 -0.01
CA THR A 252 -6.57 2.32 -0.44
C THR A 252 -5.60 3.13 -1.31
N LEU A 253 -5.96 3.32 -2.57
CA LEU A 253 -5.13 3.95 -3.60
C LEU A 253 -5.77 5.25 -4.08
N LEU A 254 -5.00 6.31 -4.14
CA LEU A 254 -5.44 7.56 -4.76
C LEU A 254 -5.56 7.37 -6.28
N SER A 255 -6.66 7.79 -6.89
CA SER A 255 -6.79 7.76 -8.34
C SER A 255 -5.65 8.56 -9.00
N PRO A 256 -4.97 8.03 -10.03
CA PRO A 256 -3.96 8.81 -10.78
C PRO A 256 -4.51 10.12 -11.33
N ARG A 257 -5.84 10.22 -11.54
CA ARG A 257 -6.52 11.46 -11.95
C ARG A 257 -6.43 12.59 -10.92
N ALA A 258 -6.20 12.27 -9.65
CA ALA A 258 -6.03 13.26 -8.59
C ALA A 258 -4.68 13.98 -8.69
N SER A 259 -3.69 13.35 -9.31
CA SER A 259 -2.39 13.95 -9.59
C SER A 259 -2.39 14.64 -10.96
N ARG A 260 -1.69 15.75 -11.05
CA ARG A 260 -1.60 16.51 -12.31
C ARG A 260 -0.91 15.74 -13.44
N HIS A 261 0.10 14.96 -13.10
CA HIS A 261 0.97 14.26 -14.06
C HIS A 261 0.88 12.75 -13.91
N GLY A 262 -0.13 12.25 -13.17
CA GLY A 262 -0.14 10.87 -12.72
C GLY A 262 0.97 10.58 -11.71
N TYR A 263 1.16 9.34 -11.38
CA TYR A 263 2.24 8.83 -10.55
C TYR A 263 2.40 7.32 -10.83
N PRO A 264 3.49 6.66 -10.44
CA PRO A 264 3.69 5.24 -10.69
C PRO A 264 2.79 4.37 -9.80
N TRP A 265 1.46 4.51 -9.98
CA TRP A 265 0.43 3.87 -9.17
C TRP A 265 0.48 2.34 -9.23
N GLU A 266 0.98 1.78 -10.34
CA GLU A 266 1.15 0.34 -10.49
C GLU A 266 2.19 -0.21 -9.52
N ASP A 267 3.36 0.43 -9.48
CA ASP A 267 4.45 0.06 -8.57
C ASP A 267 4.05 0.38 -7.12
N THR A 268 3.32 1.48 -6.90
CA THR A 268 2.73 1.83 -5.61
C THR A 268 1.75 0.75 -5.13
N LEU A 269 0.86 0.26 -6.01
CA LEU A 269 -0.04 -0.84 -5.67
C LEU A 269 0.74 -2.10 -5.27
N ALA A 270 1.78 -2.44 -6.03
CA ALA A 270 2.63 -3.59 -5.71
C ALA A 270 3.33 -3.41 -4.35
N HIS A 271 3.83 -2.22 -4.04
CA HIS A 271 4.39 -1.85 -2.75
C HIS A 271 3.39 -2.11 -1.60
N GLU A 272 2.17 -1.60 -1.72
CA GLU A 272 1.13 -1.74 -0.71
C GLU A 272 0.68 -3.21 -0.53
N LEU A 273 0.66 -4.00 -1.60
CA LEU A 273 0.36 -5.43 -1.50
C LEU A 273 1.40 -6.20 -0.68
N VAL A 274 2.66 -5.75 -0.67
CA VAL A 274 3.70 -6.34 0.17
C VAL A 274 3.40 -6.10 1.64
N HIS A 275 2.93 -4.92 2.03
CA HIS A 275 2.52 -4.64 3.41
C HIS A 275 1.40 -5.60 3.86
N LEU A 276 0.37 -5.84 3.02
CA LEU A 276 -0.65 -6.85 3.32
C LEU A 276 -0.06 -8.25 3.48
N GLY A 277 0.90 -8.61 2.64
CA GLY A 277 1.60 -9.89 2.71
C GLY A 277 2.39 -10.03 4.01
N LEU A 278 3.14 -9.02 4.40
CA LEU A 278 3.91 -9.01 5.64
C LEU A 278 3.02 -9.03 6.88
N SER A 279 1.95 -8.20 6.89
CA SER A 279 0.94 -8.23 7.96
C SER A 279 0.39 -9.63 8.18
N ARG A 280 0.03 -10.32 7.10
CA ARG A 280 -0.46 -11.71 7.16
C ARG A 280 0.60 -12.69 7.62
N ALA A 281 1.82 -12.57 7.10
CA ALA A 281 2.93 -13.48 7.40
C ALA A 281 3.40 -13.36 8.85
N THR A 282 3.30 -12.18 9.45
CA THR A 282 3.87 -11.86 10.76
C THR A 282 2.82 -11.45 11.80
N ARG A 283 1.53 -11.43 11.47
CA ARG A 283 0.44 -10.90 12.33
C ARG A 283 0.71 -9.47 12.80
N ASP A 284 1.15 -8.60 11.87
CA ASP A 284 1.54 -7.20 12.11
C ASP A 284 2.75 -7.00 13.04
N PHE A 285 3.60 -8.03 13.23
CA PHE A 285 4.82 -7.91 14.04
C PHE A 285 6.09 -7.61 13.24
N ALA A 286 5.98 -7.46 11.91
CA ALA A 286 7.11 -6.99 11.12
C ALA A 286 7.49 -5.56 11.55
N PRO A 287 8.76 -5.32 11.95
CA PRO A 287 9.21 -3.97 12.28
C PRO A 287 9.25 -3.08 11.04
N LEU A 288 9.24 -1.76 11.23
CA LEU A 288 9.15 -0.79 10.14
C LEU A 288 10.25 -0.98 9.07
N TRP A 289 11.50 -1.22 9.49
CA TRP A 289 12.60 -1.46 8.55
C TRP A 289 12.37 -2.67 7.64
N LEU A 290 11.73 -3.72 8.17
CA LEU A 290 11.40 -4.92 7.41
C LEU A 290 10.23 -4.65 6.47
N GLN A 291 9.21 -3.95 6.95
CA GLN A 291 8.05 -3.58 6.15
C GLN A 291 8.45 -2.73 4.95
N GLU A 292 9.09 -1.60 5.18
CA GLU A 292 9.44 -0.65 4.14
C GLU A 292 10.55 -1.17 3.21
N GLY A 293 11.56 -1.82 3.78
CA GLY A 293 12.66 -2.36 2.99
C GLY A 293 12.23 -3.47 2.03
N VAL A 294 11.29 -4.32 2.45
CA VAL A 294 10.74 -5.37 1.60
C VAL A 294 9.74 -4.79 0.60
N ALA A 295 8.89 -3.87 1.00
CA ALA A 295 7.92 -3.23 0.12
C ALA A 295 8.63 -2.46 -1.01
N LYS A 296 9.61 -1.63 -0.69
CA LYS A 296 10.39 -0.91 -1.69
C LYS A 296 11.19 -1.85 -2.60
N ARG A 297 11.76 -2.92 -2.05
CA ARG A 297 12.44 -3.96 -2.84
C ARG A 297 11.51 -4.63 -3.84
N GLN A 298 10.25 -4.88 -3.49
CA GLN A 298 9.29 -5.59 -4.32
C GLN A 298 8.51 -4.67 -5.29
N GLU A 299 8.54 -3.38 -5.07
CA GLU A 299 7.77 -2.37 -5.79
C GLU A 299 7.86 -2.50 -7.31
N GLN A 300 9.02 -2.90 -7.85
CA GLN A 300 9.26 -3.06 -9.29
C GLN A 300 9.48 -4.51 -9.73
N ARG A 301 9.49 -5.48 -8.82
CA ARG A 301 9.82 -6.89 -9.14
C ARG A 301 8.67 -7.72 -9.69
N TRP A 302 7.48 -7.15 -9.72
CA TRP A 302 6.28 -7.80 -10.28
C TRP A 302 6.24 -7.75 -11.81
N ARG A 303 7.06 -6.91 -12.44
CA ARG A 303 7.11 -6.65 -13.87
C ARG A 303 8.56 -6.69 -14.42
N PRO A 304 8.75 -6.74 -15.74
CA PRO A 304 10.08 -6.53 -16.33
C PRO A 304 10.63 -5.14 -16.00
N PRO A 305 11.98 -4.99 -15.91
CA PRO A 305 12.62 -3.69 -15.74
C PRO A 305 12.19 -2.70 -16.82
N ARG A 306 11.97 -1.45 -16.40
CA ARG A 306 11.64 -0.31 -17.28
C ARG A 306 12.81 0.68 -17.27
N PRO A 307 12.98 1.51 -18.33
CA PRO A 307 13.83 2.68 -18.26
C PRO A 307 13.37 3.56 -17.10
N PHE A 308 14.31 4.14 -16.37
CA PHE A 308 14.08 4.96 -15.17
C PHE A 308 13.70 4.18 -13.89
N ASP A 309 13.71 2.85 -13.93
CA ASP A 309 13.66 2.12 -12.67
C ASP A 309 14.92 2.40 -11.85
N ASP A 310 14.75 2.56 -10.53
CA ASP A 310 15.85 2.78 -9.58
C ASP A 310 16.75 1.52 -9.44
N SER A 311 17.20 0.98 -10.57
CA SER A 311 17.95 -0.26 -10.60
C SER A 311 19.34 -0.07 -9.98
N GLY A 312 19.47 -0.40 -8.69
CA GLY A 312 20.76 -0.56 -8.02
C GLY A 312 21.33 0.69 -7.35
N GLU A 313 20.65 1.82 -7.35
CA GLU A 313 21.15 3.03 -6.70
C GLU A 313 21.02 3.01 -5.17
N HIS A 314 20.22 2.13 -4.60
CA HIS A 314 20.01 2.07 -3.15
C HIS A 314 21.31 1.88 -2.35
N ASP A 315 22.19 0.99 -2.81
CA ASP A 315 23.50 0.78 -2.18
C ASP A 315 24.37 2.04 -2.27
N GLY A 316 24.38 2.72 -3.42
CA GLY A 316 25.12 3.95 -3.62
C GLY A 316 24.58 5.13 -2.82
N VAL A 317 23.26 5.25 -2.67
CA VAL A 317 22.64 6.28 -1.80
C VAL A 317 22.99 6.00 -0.34
N ALA A 318 22.85 4.76 0.11
CA ALA A 318 23.17 4.35 1.49
C ALA A 318 24.68 4.53 1.80
N GLU A 319 25.58 4.16 0.87
CA GLU A 319 27.01 4.37 0.99
C GLU A 319 27.33 5.85 1.17
N ARG A 320 26.83 6.73 0.28
CA ARG A 320 27.07 8.18 0.38
C ARG A 320 26.51 8.77 1.68
N ALA A 321 25.30 8.34 2.08
CA ALA A 321 24.71 8.80 3.33
C ALA A 321 25.59 8.42 4.54
N LEU A 322 26.10 7.18 4.56
CA LEU A 322 27.01 6.70 5.60
C LEU A 322 28.33 7.47 5.59
N ALA A 323 28.95 7.65 4.42
CA ALA A 323 30.23 8.34 4.27
C ALA A 323 30.15 9.82 4.66
N THR A 324 29.01 10.48 4.42
CA THR A 324 28.79 11.91 4.72
C THR A 324 28.17 12.17 6.10
N GLY A 325 27.90 11.13 6.90
CA GLY A 325 27.25 11.27 8.21
C GLY A 325 25.77 11.67 8.13
N ARG A 326 25.11 11.44 6.98
CA ARG A 326 23.69 11.74 6.75
C ARG A 326 22.79 10.50 6.89
N SER A 327 23.38 9.35 7.24
CA SER A 327 22.65 8.10 7.47
C SER A 327 21.56 8.30 8.54
N VAL A 328 20.36 7.86 8.24
CA VAL A 328 19.23 7.85 9.18
C VAL A 328 19.36 6.66 10.13
N GLY A 329 19.77 5.52 9.61
CA GLY A 329 19.89 4.25 10.32
C GLY A 329 18.65 3.37 10.18
N VAL A 330 18.90 2.09 9.92
CA VAL A 330 17.85 1.07 9.72
C VAL A 330 16.90 0.92 10.93
N ASP A 331 17.40 1.17 12.12
CA ASP A 331 16.68 1.05 13.40
C ASP A 331 16.16 2.40 13.94
N ASN A 332 16.34 3.49 13.21
CA ASN A 332 16.00 4.85 13.66
C ASN A 332 15.00 5.56 12.73
N LEU A 333 14.02 4.81 12.24
CA LEU A 333 13.03 5.30 11.25
C LEU A 333 11.87 6.07 11.88
N GLY A 334 11.82 6.17 13.21
CA GLY A 334 10.68 6.73 13.92
C GLY A 334 9.43 5.85 13.76
N PRO A 335 8.24 6.40 13.97
CA PRO A 335 6.99 5.65 13.81
C PRO A 335 6.60 5.43 12.34
N SER A 336 7.16 6.21 11.41
CA SER A 336 7.01 6.08 9.96
C SER A 336 8.12 6.84 9.25
N ILE A 337 8.63 6.33 8.13
CA ILE A 337 9.59 7.04 7.27
C ILE A 337 9.01 8.38 6.80
N ALA A 338 7.69 8.42 6.59
CA ALA A 338 6.99 9.63 6.21
C ALA A 338 7.02 10.76 7.27
N MET A 339 7.35 10.45 8.51
CA MET A 339 7.48 11.43 9.61
C MET A 339 8.92 11.92 9.81
N LEU A 340 9.85 11.51 8.98
CA LEU A 340 11.23 12.02 9.00
C LEU A 340 11.26 13.52 8.65
N PRO A 341 12.29 14.25 9.12
CA PRO A 341 12.30 15.72 9.09
C PRO A 341 12.37 16.34 7.69
N SER A 342 12.66 15.56 6.66
CA SER A 342 12.74 16.05 5.28
C SER A 342 12.52 14.92 4.26
N ALA A 343 12.11 15.28 3.05
CA ALA A 343 12.00 14.35 1.93
C ALA A 343 13.34 13.66 1.61
N ASP A 344 14.44 14.37 1.76
CA ASP A 344 15.77 13.83 1.56
C ASP A 344 16.14 12.77 2.63
N ALA A 345 15.81 13.01 3.90
CA ALA A 345 15.96 12.00 4.95
C ALA A 345 15.08 10.76 4.68
N ALA A 346 13.86 10.95 4.20
CA ALA A 346 12.99 9.85 3.83
C ALA A 346 13.55 9.03 2.64
N ALA A 347 14.07 9.69 1.61
CA ALA A 347 14.71 9.03 0.46
C ALA A 347 15.95 8.22 0.87
N ILE A 348 16.79 8.78 1.77
CA ILE A 348 17.93 8.06 2.35
C ILE A 348 17.43 6.84 3.14
N ALA A 349 16.45 7.00 4.02
CA ALA A 349 15.92 5.91 4.83
C ALA A 349 15.36 4.77 3.98
N PHE A 350 14.56 5.07 2.93
CA PHE A 350 14.09 4.05 1.98
C PHE A 350 15.24 3.31 1.30
N SER A 351 16.26 4.03 0.89
CA SER A 351 17.44 3.42 0.26
C SER A 351 18.23 2.54 1.25
N GLU A 352 18.40 2.98 2.49
CA GLU A 352 19.08 2.22 3.54
C GLU A 352 18.36 0.92 3.88
N VAL A 353 17.04 0.97 4.12
CA VAL A 353 16.29 -0.24 4.46
C VAL A 353 16.22 -1.22 3.28
N THR A 354 16.13 -0.73 2.05
CA THR A 354 16.13 -1.55 0.85
C THR A 354 17.47 -2.22 0.62
N SER A 355 18.57 -1.45 0.70
CA SER A 355 19.94 -1.95 0.63
C SER A 355 20.22 -3.00 1.71
N PHE A 356 19.81 -2.71 2.96
CA PHE A 356 19.94 -3.65 4.08
C PHE A 356 19.21 -4.97 3.82
N ILE A 357 17.96 -4.93 3.37
CA ILE A 357 17.17 -6.14 3.04
C ILE A 357 17.81 -6.91 1.90
N ASN A 358 18.27 -6.23 0.85
CA ASN A 358 18.97 -6.85 -0.27
C ASN A 358 20.24 -7.56 0.19
N TYR A 359 21.06 -6.88 0.98
CA TYR A 359 22.26 -7.44 1.58
C TYR A 359 21.95 -8.66 2.45
N TRP A 360 20.96 -8.54 3.35
CA TRP A 360 20.60 -9.63 4.25
C TRP A 360 20.13 -10.88 3.49
N ILE A 361 19.27 -10.69 2.46
CA ILE A 361 18.79 -11.79 1.61
C ILE A 361 19.93 -12.39 0.78
N ALA A 362 20.86 -11.58 0.29
CA ALA A 362 22.03 -12.05 -0.45
C ALA A 362 22.93 -12.95 0.42
N GLN A 363 23.09 -12.62 1.70
CA GLN A 363 23.92 -13.39 2.63
C GLN A 363 23.26 -14.68 3.11
N ASN A 364 21.93 -14.69 3.32
CA ASN A 364 21.23 -15.79 3.99
C ASN A 364 20.28 -16.56 3.07
N GLY A 365 19.93 -16.00 1.91
CA GLY A 365 19.01 -16.59 0.95
C GLY A 365 17.53 -16.38 1.30
N ARG A 366 16.67 -16.58 0.30
CA ARG A 366 15.20 -16.41 0.42
C ARG A 366 14.58 -17.42 1.41
N GLY A 367 15.18 -18.61 1.56
CA GLY A 367 14.71 -19.61 2.51
C GLY A 367 14.79 -19.13 3.95
N ALA A 368 15.93 -18.56 4.34
CA ALA A 368 16.13 -17.96 5.66
C ALA A 368 15.16 -16.77 5.90
N PHE A 369 14.92 -15.96 4.86
CA PHE A 369 13.96 -14.87 4.94
C PHE A 369 12.55 -15.35 5.28
N ARG A 370 12.07 -16.40 4.59
CA ARG A 370 10.74 -17.00 4.87
C ARG A 370 10.65 -17.58 6.28
N LEU A 371 11.72 -18.22 6.75
CA LEU A 371 11.78 -18.73 8.12
C LEU A 371 11.72 -17.60 9.13
N MET A 372 12.39 -16.48 8.89
CA MET A 372 12.32 -15.29 9.75
C MET A 372 10.89 -14.74 9.85
N LEU A 373 10.15 -14.65 8.74
CA LEU A 373 8.75 -14.23 8.77
C LEU A 373 7.88 -15.22 9.56
N ALA A 374 8.11 -16.52 9.41
CA ALA A 374 7.39 -17.55 10.15
C ALA A 374 7.69 -17.50 11.65
N ASP A 375 8.95 -17.25 12.03
CA ASP A 375 9.36 -17.07 13.43
C ASP A 375 8.67 -15.84 14.05
N LEU A 376 8.65 -14.70 13.35
CA LEU A 376 7.94 -13.50 13.80
C LEU A 376 6.46 -13.77 14.06
N LYS A 377 5.83 -14.63 13.26
CA LYS A 377 4.44 -15.04 13.46
C LYS A 377 4.24 -15.87 14.71
N GLY A 378 5.20 -16.71 15.05
CA GLY A 378 5.14 -17.73 16.12
C GLY A 378 5.69 -17.30 17.47
N LEU A 379 6.51 -16.26 17.54
CA LEU A 379 7.16 -15.82 18.78
C LEU A 379 6.16 -15.30 19.81
N GLU A 380 6.19 -15.84 21.02
CA GLU A 380 5.36 -15.36 22.14
C GLU A 380 5.76 -13.93 22.54
N ASP A 381 7.04 -13.63 22.57
CA ASP A 381 7.60 -12.32 22.94
C ASP A 381 7.78 -11.37 21.73
N ARG A 382 7.59 -11.89 20.53
CA ARG A 382 7.51 -11.15 19.25
C ARG A 382 8.60 -10.10 19.01
N GLU A 383 9.80 -10.39 19.47
CA GLU A 383 10.96 -9.55 19.28
C GLU A 383 11.63 -9.84 17.93
N PRO A 384 11.65 -8.90 16.98
CA PRO A 384 12.29 -9.09 15.66
C PRO A 384 13.76 -9.51 15.76
N ASP A 385 14.44 -9.06 16.78
CA ASP A 385 15.84 -9.40 17.05
C ASP A 385 16.00 -10.89 17.44
N ALA A 386 15.01 -11.47 18.14
CA ALA A 386 15.00 -12.88 18.47
C ALA A 386 14.82 -13.76 17.21
N ALA A 387 13.94 -13.35 16.27
CA ALA A 387 13.78 -14.03 14.99
C ALA A 387 15.08 -14.01 14.16
N LEU A 388 15.75 -12.86 14.08
CA LEU A 388 17.05 -12.76 13.39
C LEU A 388 18.10 -13.68 14.01
N ARG A 389 18.20 -13.73 15.35
CA ARG A 389 19.15 -14.60 16.07
C ARG A 389 18.85 -16.08 15.89
N SER A 390 17.58 -16.48 15.90
CA SER A 390 17.19 -17.89 15.74
C SER A 390 17.63 -18.45 14.39
N ILE A 391 17.55 -17.64 13.35
CA ILE A 391 17.84 -18.03 11.96
C ILE A 391 19.33 -17.89 11.62
N THR A 392 20.00 -16.85 12.13
CA THR A 392 21.35 -16.48 11.66
C THR A 392 22.41 -16.48 12.76
N GLY A 393 22.02 -16.60 14.02
CA GLY A 393 22.91 -16.45 15.17
C GLY A 393 23.26 -14.99 15.53
N TYR A 394 22.80 -14.01 14.74
CA TYR A 394 23.12 -12.59 14.93
C TYR A 394 21.84 -11.74 15.05
N GLY A 395 21.87 -10.79 15.98
CA GLY A 395 20.80 -9.79 16.13
C GLY A 395 20.92 -8.63 15.14
N LEU A 396 19.92 -7.74 15.17
CA LEU A 396 19.80 -6.62 14.24
C LEU A 396 21.05 -5.73 14.21
N GLN A 397 21.58 -5.34 15.38
CA GLN A 397 22.76 -4.47 15.46
C GLN A 397 24.01 -5.11 14.82
N ALA A 398 24.20 -6.41 14.99
CA ALA A 398 25.30 -7.13 14.36
C ALA A 398 25.14 -7.18 12.83
N TRP A 399 23.89 -7.32 12.35
CA TRP A 399 23.59 -7.27 10.91
C TRP A 399 23.76 -5.87 10.33
N ILE A 400 23.33 -4.82 11.05
CA ILE A 400 23.59 -3.42 10.66
C ILE A 400 25.09 -3.16 10.53
N GLY A 401 25.90 -3.58 11.51
CA GLY A 401 27.35 -3.43 11.44
C GLY A 401 27.97 -4.09 10.21
N ARG A 402 27.58 -5.33 9.92
CA ARG A 402 28.06 -6.08 8.72
C ARG A 402 27.63 -5.43 7.41
N TRP A 403 26.41 -4.91 7.34
CA TRP A 403 25.92 -4.17 6.19
C TRP A 403 26.67 -2.85 6.00
N GLN A 404 26.96 -2.11 7.07
CA GLN A 404 27.77 -0.90 7.00
C GLN A 404 29.21 -1.19 6.55
N ASP A 405 29.79 -2.33 6.97
CA ASP A 405 31.11 -2.75 6.49
C ASP A 405 31.07 -3.11 4.99
N TYR A 406 29.99 -3.75 4.53
CA TYR A 406 29.73 -3.99 3.12
C TYR A 406 29.67 -2.67 2.33
N LEU A 407 28.91 -1.67 2.80
CA LEU A 407 28.82 -0.36 2.15
C LEU A 407 30.18 0.33 2.07
N ARG A 408 30.98 0.32 3.14
CA ARG A 408 32.34 0.89 3.14
C ARG A 408 33.29 0.18 2.18
N GLY A 409 33.01 -1.06 1.84
CA GLY A 409 33.77 -1.84 0.85
C GLY A 409 33.38 -1.58 -0.60
N LEU A 410 32.29 -0.90 -0.86
CA LEU A 410 31.89 -0.52 -2.20
C LEU A 410 32.82 0.56 -2.75
N ALA A 411 33.03 0.55 -4.07
CA ALA A 411 33.71 1.68 -4.71
C ALA A 411 32.87 2.94 -4.48
N PRO A 412 33.50 4.09 -4.16
CA PRO A 412 32.74 5.32 -3.97
C PRO A 412 31.83 5.59 -5.16
N SER A 413 30.54 5.68 -4.91
CA SER A 413 29.57 6.03 -5.95
C SER A 413 29.89 7.43 -6.46
N ALA A 414 29.81 7.63 -7.77
CA ALA A 414 29.95 8.97 -8.34
C ALA A 414 29.02 9.93 -7.57
N PRO A 415 29.48 11.15 -7.23
CA PRO A 415 28.60 12.11 -6.57
C PRO A 415 27.36 12.24 -7.46
N ALA A 416 26.19 12.01 -6.85
CA ALA A 416 24.95 12.41 -7.52
C ALA A 416 25.17 13.87 -7.98
N PRO A 417 24.74 14.23 -9.18
CA PRO A 417 24.78 15.63 -9.57
C PRO A 417 24.17 16.38 -8.41
N GLU A 418 24.95 17.26 -7.82
CA GLU A 418 24.56 18.06 -6.67
C GLU A 418 23.27 18.78 -7.11
N GLN A 419 22.14 18.20 -6.76
CA GLN A 419 20.88 18.93 -6.79
C GLN A 419 21.11 19.98 -5.72
N GLN A 420 21.71 21.10 -6.14
CA GLN A 420 21.67 22.28 -5.32
C GLN A 420 20.20 22.44 -4.95
N PRO A 421 19.85 22.49 -3.66
CA PRO A 421 18.53 22.90 -3.29
C PRO A 421 18.41 24.34 -3.84
N GLU A 422 17.95 24.46 -5.09
CA GLU A 422 17.49 25.75 -5.56
C GLU A 422 16.45 26.14 -4.52
N LYS A 423 16.82 27.09 -3.68
CA LYS A 423 15.83 27.77 -2.84
C LYS A 423 14.65 28.03 -3.75
N PRO A 424 13.48 27.49 -3.43
CA PRO A 424 12.30 27.82 -4.24
C PRO A 424 12.31 29.32 -4.34
N SER A 425 12.47 29.82 -5.56
CA SER A 425 12.39 31.27 -5.82
C SER A 425 11.07 31.70 -5.17
N SER A 426 11.18 32.50 -4.11
CA SER A 426 10.03 32.93 -3.31
C SER A 426 9.12 33.90 -4.07
N ALA A 427 9.37 34.11 -5.34
CA ALA A 427 8.46 34.79 -6.24
C ALA A 427 7.25 33.86 -6.48
N ALA A 428 6.13 34.17 -5.83
CA ALA A 428 4.88 33.48 -6.08
C ALA A 428 4.63 33.43 -7.59
N LEU A 429 4.42 32.22 -8.11
CA LEU A 429 4.16 32.01 -9.53
C LEU A 429 2.97 32.88 -9.95
N ASP A 430 3.13 33.66 -11.04
CA ASP A 430 2.03 34.46 -11.59
C ASP A 430 0.93 33.56 -12.15
N MET A 431 0.05 33.09 -11.28
CA MET A 431 -1.06 32.21 -11.64
C MET A 431 -2.02 32.81 -12.65
N ARG A 432 -2.13 34.15 -12.73
CA ARG A 432 -2.93 34.83 -13.78
C ARG A 432 -2.27 34.68 -15.14
N GLY A 433 -0.95 34.82 -15.16
CA GLY A 433 -0.15 34.62 -16.36
C GLY A 433 -0.18 33.18 -16.85
N VAL A 434 -0.09 32.20 -15.94
CA VAL A 434 -0.23 30.79 -16.26
C VAL A 434 -1.60 30.50 -16.86
N ARG A 435 -2.67 30.99 -16.24
CA ARG A 435 -4.05 30.81 -16.73
C ARG A 435 -4.24 31.43 -18.12
N LEU A 436 -3.65 32.60 -18.38
CA LEU A 436 -3.67 33.21 -19.72
C LEU A 436 -2.94 32.31 -20.73
N GLY A 437 -1.78 31.79 -20.40
CA GLY A 437 -1.04 30.85 -21.26
C GLY A 437 -1.85 29.60 -21.59
N ASP A 438 -2.49 29.00 -20.58
CA ASP A 438 -3.37 27.83 -20.75
C ASP A 438 -4.59 28.15 -21.64
N LEU A 439 -5.20 29.32 -21.50
CA LEU A 439 -6.30 29.75 -22.36
C LEU A 439 -5.86 29.95 -23.83
N LEU A 440 -4.70 30.57 -24.04
CA LEU A 440 -4.12 30.72 -25.37
C LEU A 440 -3.82 29.37 -26.01
N PHE A 441 -3.25 28.42 -25.23
CA PHE A 441 -2.97 27.07 -25.69
C PHE A 441 -4.25 26.33 -26.12
N ARG A 442 -5.29 26.36 -25.28
CA ARG A 442 -6.61 25.76 -25.60
C ARG A 442 -7.27 26.40 -26.80
N GLY A 443 -7.07 27.70 -26.99
CA GLY A 443 -7.53 28.43 -28.15
C GLY A 443 -6.68 28.18 -29.42
N GLN A 444 -5.72 27.25 -29.36
CA GLN A 444 -4.78 26.91 -30.44
C GLN A 444 -3.88 28.09 -30.87
N HIS A 445 -3.74 29.11 -30.01
CA HIS A 445 -2.82 30.22 -30.20
C HIS A 445 -1.42 29.84 -29.66
N TYR A 446 -0.85 28.75 -30.16
CA TYR A 446 0.34 28.11 -29.61
C TYR A 446 1.56 29.04 -29.52
N VAL A 447 1.85 29.82 -30.54
CA VAL A 447 2.96 30.81 -30.53
C VAL A 447 2.77 31.85 -29.41
N ALA A 448 1.54 32.30 -29.18
CA ALA A 448 1.25 33.26 -28.13
C ALA A 448 1.34 32.61 -26.75
N ALA A 449 0.89 31.35 -26.60
CA ALA A 449 1.01 30.55 -25.39
C ALA A 449 2.49 30.33 -25.04
N ALA A 450 3.31 29.88 -25.99
CA ALA A 450 4.74 29.67 -25.82
C ALA A 450 5.45 30.93 -25.32
N ARG A 451 5.21 32.08 -25.97
CA ARG A 451 5.74 33.39 -25.53
C ARG A 451 5.31 33.74 -24.10
N ARG A 452 4.07 33.45 -23.74
CA ARG A 452 3.58 33.71 -22.38
C ARG A 452 4.28 32.86 -21.34
N PHE A 453 4.42 31.57 -21.60
CA PHE A 453 5.14 30.66 -20.71
C PHE A 453 6.63 31.04 -20.60
N GLU A 454 7.27 31.44 -21.67
CA GLU A 454 8.65 31.94 -21.67
C GLU A 454 8.84 33.17 -20.77
N GLN A 455 7.92 34.14 -20.85
CA GLN A 455 7.94 35.33 -19.97
C GLN A 455 7.85 34.89 -18.48
N LEU A 456 7.03 33.88 -18.18
CA LEU A 456 6.89 33.36 -16.82
C LEU A 456 8.15 32.60 -16.39
N LEU A 457 8.77 31.85 -17.28
CA LEU A 457 10.03 31.13 -17.02
C LEU A 457 11.20 32.11 -16.75
N THR A 458 11.21 33.28 -17.36
CA THR A 458 12.21 34.31 -17.04
C THR A 458 12.12 34.76 -15.58
N ALA A 459 10.92 34.80 -15.00
CA ALA A 459 10.69 35.17 -13.61
C ALA A 459 10.83 33.96 -12.65
N SER A 460 10.61 32.74 -13.14
CA SER A 460 10.61 31.49 -12.36
C SER A 460 11.30 30.36 -13.16
N PRO A 461 12.63 30.43 -13.34
CA PRO A 461 13.35 29.50 -14.22
C PRO A 461 13.30 28.03 -13.77
N ALA A 462 13.13 27.77 -12.49
CA ALA A 462 13.05 26.42 -11.93
C ALA A 462 11.63 25.80 -11.98
N ALA A 463 10.63 26.51 -12.53
CA ALA A 463 9.26 26.03 -12.56
C ALA A 463 9.06 24.96 -13.65
N ALA A 464 9.25 23.70 -13.32
CA ALA A 464 9.13 22.57 -14.23
C ALA A 464 7.76 22.49 -14.92
N ALA A 465 6.68 22.79 -14.20
CA ALA A 465 5.34 22.87 -14.76
C ALA A 465 5.18 23.93 -15.88
N LEU A 466 5.95 25.02 -15.82
CA LEU A 466 5.97 26.01 -16.89
C LEU A 466 6.80 25.54 -18.09
N ARG A 467 7.91 24.84 -17.85
CA ARG A 467 8.73 24.26 -18.93
C ARG A 467 7.96 23.24 -19.74
N PHE A 468 7.19 22.38 -19.05
CA PHE A 468 6.34 21.42 -19.72
C PHE A 468 5.28 22.12 -20.61
N ARG A 469 4.56 23.10 -20.08
CA ARG A 469 3.60 23.91 -20.84
C ARG A 469 4.23 24.64 -22.03
N ALA A 470 5.44 25.14 -21.84
CA ALA A 470 6.20 25.74 -22.92
C ALA A 470 6.56 24.72 -24.00
N ALA A 471 7.01 23.51 -23.62
CA ALA A 471 7.31 22.45 -24.57
C ALA A 471 6.07 22.03 -25.39
N GLU A 472 4.91 21.87 -24.72
CA GLU A 472 3.64 21.58 -25.41
C GLU A 472 3.24 22.72 -26.39
N ALA A 473 3.40 23.96 -25.98
CA ALA A 473 3.06 25.11 -26.80
C ALA A 473 4.00 25.26 -27.99
N GLU A 474 5.30 25.04 -27.81
CA GLU A 474 6.29 25.05 -28.92
C GLU A 474 6.00 23.92 -29.91
N LEU A 475 5.65 22.73 -29.42
CA LEU A 475 5.27 21.61 -30.27
C LEU A 475 4.00 21.95 -31.10
N GLY A 476 2.97 22.50 -30.44
CA GLY A 476 1.77 22.97 -31.13
C GLY A 476 2.06 24.07 -32.18
N ALA A 477 3.10 24.86 -31.97
CA ALA A 477 3.59 25.89 -32.90
C ALA A 477 4.51 25.35 -34.02
N HIS A 478 4.77 24.01 -34.04
CA HIS A 478 5.73 23.35 -34.93
C HIS A 478 7.19 23.80 -34.76
N HIS A 479 7.56 24.20 -33.54
CA HIS A 479 8.93 24.53 -33.16
C HIS A 479 9.60 23.34 -32.47
N ASP A 480 9.74 22.24 -33.17
CA ASP A 480 10.08 20.92 -32.62
C ASP A 480 11.43 20.86 -31.86
N GLU A 481 12.44 21.62 -32.36
CA GLU A 481 13.75 21.65 -31.70
C GLU A 481 13.68 22.37 -30.33
N LEU A 482 12.97 23.47 -30.25
CA LEU A 482 12.75 24.20 -28.98
C LEU A 482 11.95 23.35 -28.01
N ALA A 483 10.95 22.61 -28.49
CA ALA A 483 10.17 21.69 -27.66
C ALA A 483 11.03 20.57 -27.09
N ARG A 484 11.93 19.98 -27.91
CA ARG A 484 12.88 18.93 -27.46
C ARG A 484 13.88 19.47 -26.43
N GLU A 485 14.43 20.67 -26.66
CA GLU A 485 15.34 21.32 -25.71
C GLU A 485 14.67 21.50 -24.34
N ARG A 486 13.45 22.01 -24.32
CA ARG A 486 12.68 22.20 -23.07
C ARG A 486 12.33 20.89 -22.39
N LEU A 487 12.01 19.86 -23.18
CA LEU A 487 11.73 18.53 -22.64
C LEU A 487 12.98 17.92 -21.98
N GLY A 488 14.16 18.09 -22.60
CA GLY A 488 15.43 17.64 -22.02
C GLY A 488 15.77 18.36 -20.70
N GLN A 489 15.49 19.67 -20.62
CA GLN A 489 15.66 20.45 -19.39
C GLN A 489 14.69 19.98 -18.29
N LEU A 490 13.47 19.59 -18.65
CA LEU A 490 12.47 19.11 -17.71
C LEU A 490 12.90 17.78 -17.05
N ALA A 491 13.46 16.85 -17.83
CA ALA A 491 13.94 15.56 -17.32
C ALA A 491 15.05 15.71 -16.25
N GLN A 492 15.77 16.83 -16.26
CA GLN A 492 16.80 17.14 -15.26
C GLN A 492 16.23 17.73 -13.96
N LEU A 493 15.05 18.33 -14.02
CA LEU A 493 14.46 19.08 -12.90
C LEU A 493 13.47 18.26 -12.06
N GLU A 494 12.67 17.49 -12.75
CA GLU A 494 11.57 16.76 -12.05
C GLU A 494 11.68 15.31 -12.43
N GLY A 495 12.02 14.49 -12.40
CA GLY A 495 11.87 13.14 -12.91
C GLY A 495 10.75 13.01 -13.97
N PRO A 496 10.76 11.99 -14.74
CA PRO A 496 9.83 11.80 -15.85
C PRO A 496 8.40 11.63 -15.34
N HIS A 497 7.46 12.24 -16.06
CA HIS A 497 6.01 12.12 -15.80
C HIS A 497 5.24 11.82 -17.09
N ALA A 498 3.95 11.49 -16.99
CA ALA A 498 3.14 11.03 -18.14
C ALA A 498 3.23 11.94 -19.36
N GLY A 499 3.12 13.27 -19.18
CA GLY A 499 3.25 14.23 -20.27
C GLY A 499 4.64 14.25 -20.91
N TRP A 500 5.69 14.13 -20.10
CA TRP A 500 7.06 14.02 -20.60
C TRP A 500 7.22 12.81 -21.53
N PHE A 501 6.78 11.65 -21.07
CA PHE A 501 6.84 10.42 -21.88
C PHE A 501 5.97 10.51 -23.14
N ALA A 502 4.77 11.11 -23.05
CA ALA A 502 3.90 11.28 -24.20
C ALA A 502 4.56 12.15 -25.29
N LEU A 503 5.19 13.27 -24.90
CA LEU A 503 5.93 14.14 -25.85
C LEU A 503 7.18 13.43 -26.38
N GLN A 504 7.93 12.71 -25.54
CA GLN A 504 9.09 11.93 -25.99
C GLN A 504 8.68 10.88 -27.01
N GLY A 505 7.62 10.12 -26.73
CA GLY A 505 7.08 9.12 -27.65
C GLY A 505 6.66 9.72 -29.00
N ARG A 506 6.05 10.92 -28.99
CA ARG A 506 5.71 11.63 -30.20
C ARG A 506 6.95 12.01 -31.03
N PHE A 507 7.98 12.57 -30.39
CA PHE A 507 9.23 12.90 -31.10
C PHE A 507 9.95 11.67 -31.65
N ASP A 508 9.93 10.56 -30.92
CA ASP A 508 10.51 9.31 -31.40
C ASP A 508 9.74 8.76 -32.60
N ALA A 509 8.40 8.85 -32.57
CA ALA A 509 7.55 8.45 -33.69
C ALA A 509 7.82 9.29 -34.95
N GLU A 510 7.87 10.62 -34.82
CA GLU A 510 8.19 11.56 -35.92
C GLU A 510 9.59 11.30 -36.50
N ALA A 511 10.55 10.90 -35.67
CA ALA A 511 11.89 10.51 -36.09
C ALA A 511 11.99 9.08 -36.65
N GLY A 512 10.87 8.35 -36.76
CA GLY A 512 10.84 6.97 -37.26
C GLY A 512 11.37 5.92 -36.28
N ARG A 513 11.58 6.26 -35.01
CA ARG A 513 12.05 5.35 -33.95
C ARG A 513 10.86 4.66 -33.27
N ALA A 514 10.29 3.63 -33.93
CA ALA A 514 9.04 3.00 -33.50
C ALA A 514 9.12 2.35 -32.12
N GLU A 515 10.20 1.62 -31.81
CA GLU A 515 10.37 0.92 -30.52
C GLU A 515 10.49 1.90 -29.34
N PRO A 516 11.39 2.90 -29.33
CA PRO A 516 11.43 3.91 -28.28
C PRO A 516 10.10 4.70 -28.13
N ALA A 517 9.44 5.02 -29.25
CA ALA A 517 8.14 5.66 -29.23
C ALA A 517 7.08 4.82 -28.49
N GLY A 518 6.99 3.54 -28.81
CA GLY A 518 6.07 2.60 -28.15
C GLY A 518 6.37 2.47 -26.66
N GLU A 519 7.63 2.41 -26.27
CA GLU A 519 8.03 2.31 -24.87
C GLU A 519 7.67 3.57 -24.08
N ALA A 520 7.99 4.76 -24.61
CA ALA A 520 7.62 6.02 -23.97
C ALA A 520 6.11 6.18 -23.82
N LEU A 521 5.33 5.76 -24.82
CA LEU A 521 3.87 5.80 -24.75
C LEU A 521 3.28 4.81 -23.73
N ARG A 522 3.87 3.63 -23.59
CA ARG A 522 3.50 2.69 -22.52
C ARG A 522 3.71 3.31 -21.16
N MET A 523 4.87 3.95 -20.94
CA MET A 523 5.13 4.66 -19.69
C MET A 523 4.16 5.81 -19.44
N ALA A 524 3.86 6.61 -20.46
CA ALA A 524 2.87 7.67 -20.34
C ALA A 524 1.49 7.13 -19.93
N THR A 525 1.06 6.03 -20.56
CA THR A 525 -0.23 5.39 -20.29
C THR A 525 -0.27 4.80 -18.87
N SER A 526 0.82 4.18 -18.43
CA SER A 526 0.87 3.61 -17.08
C SER A 526 0.82 4.67 -15.99
N LEU A 527 1.41 5.84 -16.20
CA LEU A 527 1.40 6.94 -15.24
C LEU A 527 0.07 7.69 -15.20
N ASP A 528 -0.51 8.01 -16.35
CA ASP A 528 -1.78 8.73 -16.47
C ASP A 528 -2.56 8.31 -17.73
N PRO A 529 -3.43 7.29 -17.65
CA PRO A 529 -4.25 6.86 -18.79
C PRO A 529 -5.19 7.95 -19.32
N TRP A 530 -5.51 8.96 -18.51
CA TRP A 530 -6.38 10.09 -18.87
C TRP A 530 -5.63 11.32 -19.37
N SER A 531 -4.31 11.27 -19.54
CA SER A 531 -3.58 12.34 -20.19
C SER A 531 -4.15 12.59 -21.58
N GLU A 532 -4.47 13.86 -21.93
CA GLU A 532 -5.03 14.19 -23.23
C GLU A 532 -4.11 13.76 -24.38
N LEU A 533 -2.80 13.93 -24.20
CA LEU A 533 -1.78 13.49 -25.15
C LEU A 533 -1.83 11.97 -25.39
N VAL A 534 -2.10 11.19 -24.35
CA VAL A 534 -2.20 9.73 -24.43
C VAL A 534 -3.59 9.31 -24.92
N ALA A 535 -4.63 9.85 -24.31
CA ALA A 535 -6.01 9.39 -24.50
C ALA A 535 -6.61 9.80 -25.86
N CYS A 536 -6.18 10.93 -26.45
CA CYS A 536 -6.80 11.49 -27.64
C CYS A 536 -5.99 11.30 -28.94
N ASP A 537 -4.68 11.04 -28.84
CA ASP A 537 -3.84 10.88 -30.03
C ASP A 537 -3.98 9.47 -30.64
N GLY A 538 -4.69 9.36 -31.76
CA GLY A 538 -4.94 8.08 -32.44
C GLY A 538 -3.71 7.51 -33.15
N GLN A 539 -2.75 8.36 -33.53
CA GLN A 539 -1.56 7.94 -34.27
C GLN A 539 -0.53 7.32 -33.31
N LEU A 540 -0.34 7.92 -32.14
CA LEU A 540 0.53 7.40 -31.11
C LEU A 540 0.02 6.06 -30.56
N ARG A 541 -1.29 5.86 -30.47
CA ARG A 541 -1.89 4.62 -30.01
C ARG A 541 -1.66 3.44 -30.94
N GLY A 542 -1.65 3.66 -32.24
CA GLY A 542 -1.35 2.61 -33.20
C GLY A 542 0.07 2.03 -33.06
N MET A 543 0.95 2.73 -32.34
CA MET A 543 2.34 2.31 -32.10
C MET A 543 2.51 1.46 -30.84
N LEU A 544 1.51 1.40 -29.96
CA LEU A 544 1.60 0.62 -28.71
C LEU A 544 1.65 -0.91 -28.94
N GLY A 545 1.27 -1.39 -30.13
CA GLY A 545 1.36 -2.81 -30.49
C GLY A 545 0.45 -3.72 -29.67
N SER A 546 0.79 -5.00 -29.54
CA SER A 546 0.04 -6.01 -28.79
C SER A 546 0.46 -6.11 -27.32
N ASP A 547 0.76 -5.00 -26.68
CA ASP A 547 1.10 -4.95 -25.27
C ASP A 547 -0.12 -5.29 -24.40
N PRO A 548 0.04 -6.04 -23.31
CA PRO A 548 -1.04 -6.29 -22.34
C PRO A 548 -1.64 -5.01 -21.75
N TRP A 549 -0.93 -3.88 -21.86
CA TRP A 549 -1.37 -2.53 -21.53
C TRP A 549 -2.09 -1.81 -22.67
N GLU A 550 -2.33 -2.48 -23.79
CA GLU A 550 -3.13 -1.91 -24.85
C GLU A 550 -4.50 -1.54 -24.33
N LEU A 551 -4.78 -0.23 -24.33
CA LEU A 551 -6.15 0.23 -24.25
C LEU A 551 -6.94 -0.49 -25.36
N PRO A 552 -8.06 -1.14 -25.03
CA PRO A 552 -8.84 -1.85 -26.03
C PRO A 552 -9.16 -0.94 -27.22
N ASP A 553 -9.26 -1.55 -28.42
CA ASP A 553 -9.43 -0.93 -29.76
C ASP A 553 -9.83 0.56 -29.77
N PRO A 554 -9.11 1.43 -30.53
CA PRO A 554 -9.41 2.87 -30.63
C PRO A 554 -10.83 3.18 -31.11
N SER A 555 -11.48 2.27 -31.82
CA SER A 555 -12.89 2.39 -32.18
C SER A 555 -13.84 2.10 -31.02
N ALA A 556 -13.34 1.53 -29.90
CA ALA A 556 -14.18 1.12 -28.79
C ALA A 556 -14.81 2.32 -28.06
N PRO A 557 -16.08 2.20 -27.59
CA PRO A 557 -16.74 3.24 -26.81
C PRO A 557 -15.93 3.71 -25.59
N ALA A 558 -15.15 2.81 -24.97
CA ALA A 558 -14.32 3.10 -23.82
C ALA A 558 -13.21 4.14 -24.13
N ARG A 559 -12.58 4.10 -25.30
CA ARG A 559 -11.54 5.07 -25.69
C ARG A 559 -12.09 6.44 -26.00
N ARG A 560 -13.25 6.51 -26.67
CA ARG A 560 -13.94 7.78 -26.88
C ARG A 560 -14.30 8.40 -25.54
N LYS A 561 -14.69 7.58 -24.57
CA LYS A 561 -14.96 8.00 -23.19
C LYS A 561 -13.69 8.56 -22.54
N LEU A 562 -12.55 7.86 -22.64
CA LEU A 562 -11.26 8.33 -22.07
C LEU A 562 -10.82 9.67 -22.65
N CYS A 563 -10.85 9.84 -23.99
CA CYS A 563 -10.50 11.10 -24.62
C CYS A 563 -11.47 12.22 -24.23
N PHE A 564 -12.78 11.92 -24.17
CA PHE A 564 -13.78 12.89 -23.70
C PHE A 564 -13.52 13.31 -22.26
N MET A 565 -13.24 12.36 -21.37
CA MET A 565 -12.93 12.61 -19.97
C MET A 565 -11.63 13.42 -19.82
N ALA A 566 -10.58 13.08 -20.58
CA ALA A 566 -9.33 13.79 -20.57
C ALA A 566 -9.52 15.28 -20.94
N ARG A 567 -10.32 15.55 -21.98
CA ARG A 567 -10.65 16.92 -22.42
C ARG A 567 -11.57 17.67 -21.45
N SER A 568 -12.39 16.93 -20.70
CA SER A 568 -13.31 17.49 -19.71
C SER A 568 -12.66 17.72 -18.35
N ARG A 569 -11.44 17.25 -18.16
CA ARG A 569 -10.70 17.38 -16.90
C ARG A 569 -10.54 18.87 -16.57
N PRO A 570 -11.00 19.32 -15.39
CA PRO A 570 -10.82 20.71 -15.01
C PRO A 570 -9.33 21.03 -14.97
N PRO A 571 -8.93 22.26 -15.32
CA PRO A 571 -7.54 22.67 -15.15
C PRO A 571 -7.19 22.50 -13.68
N VAL A 572 -6.13 21.73 -13.40
CA VAL A 572 -5.63 21.57 -12.03
C VAL A 572 -5.29 22.96 -11.50
N GLN A 573 -5.92 23.31 -10.38
CA GLN A 573 -5.76 24.61 -9.72
C GLN A 573 -4.37 24.73 -9.13
#